data_9e76a4359d2e798dfe3032d0d43cb06d
#
_entry.id   9e76a4359d2e798dfe3032d0d43cb06d
#
_cell.length_a   1.000
_cell.length_b   1.000
_cell.length_c   1.000
_cell.angle_alpha   90.00
_cell.angle_beta   90.00
_cell.angle_gamma   90.00
#
_symmetry.space_group_name_H-M   'P 1'
#
loop_
_entity.id
_entity.type
_entity.pdbx_description
1 polymer ?
#
loop_
_entity_poly.entity_id
_entity_poly.type
_entity_poly.pdbx_seq_one_letter_code
_entity_poly.pdbx_strand_id
1 'polypeptide(L)'
;MHANEIVDLLKRTPLFSEMNKADLEELIPSTRVETSQPGRVILREGRVGAAFFLIVSGSVEVIRALGKPEEKVVAELGAGDFFGEIAIMKHSPRVASVRALTETQCLMIQRLHIDSYIERFPIVLAKVKLALAVRSDD
;
A
#
# COMPACT_ATOMS: atom_id res chain seq x y z
N MET A 1 -17.11 1.73 2.08
CA MET A 1 -17.20 0.31 1.68
C MET A 1 -17.73 -0.52 2.84
N HIS A 2 -18.58 -1.48 2.53
CA HIS A 2 -19.06 -2.43 3.53
C HIS A 2 -18.02 -3.53 3.78
N ALA A 3 -18.12 -4.19 4.94
CA ALA A 3 -17.17 -5.24 5.32
C ALA A 3 -17.03 -6.34 4.26
N ASN A 4 -18.15 -6.79 3.68
CA ASN A 4 -18.11 -7.83 2.64
C ASN A 4 -17.35 -7.39 1.39
N GLU A 5 -17.48 -6.11 1.01
CA GLU A 5 -16.73 -5.56 -0.13
C GLU A 5 -15.24 -5.52 0.15
N ILE A 6 -14.85 -5.19 1.38
CA ILE A 6 -13.44 -5.16 1.79
C ILE A 6 -12.87 -6.58 1.75
N VAL A 7 -13.59 -7.56 2.29
CA VAL A 7 -13.16 -8.97 2.24
C VAL A 7 -12.97 -9.42 0.80
N ASP A 8 -13.94 -9.14 -0.08
CA ASP A 8 -13.87 -9.53 -1.49
C ASP A 8 -12.67 -8.89 -2.19
N LEU A 9 -12.40 -7.61 -1.90
CA LEU A 9 -11.25 -6.90 -2.43
C LEU A 9 -9.95 -7.54 -1.95
N LEU A 10 -9.80 -7.76 -0.65
CA LEU A 10 -8.60 -8.37 -0.07
C LEU A 10 -8.37 -9.76 -0.66
N LYS A 11 -9.42 -10.55 -0.82
CA LYS A 11 -9.31 -11.90 -1.36
C LYS A 11 -8.80 -11.92 -2.81
N ARG A 12 -9.12 -10.88 -3.59
CA ARG A 12 -8.65 -10.74 -4.97
C ARG A 12 -7.23 -10.17 -5.06
N THR A 13 -6.70 -9.66 -3.95
CA THR A 13 -5.37 -9.06 -3.90
C THR A 13 -4.34 -10.16 -3.65
N PRO A 14 -3.24 -10.22 -4.44
CA PRO A 14 -2.24 -11.27 -4.27
C PRO A 14 -1.70 -11.40 -2.85
N LEU A 15 -1.52 -10.30 -2.12
CA LEU A 15 -1.00 -10.32 -0.76
C LEU A 15 -1.86 -11.14 0.20
N PHE A 16 -3.19 -11.11 0.01
CA PHE A 16 -4.14 -11.69 0.94
C PHE A 16 -4.95 -12.85 0.35
N SER A 17 -4.64 -13.25 -0.88
CA SER A 17 -5.44 -14.24 -1.61
C SER A 17 -5.47 -15.63 -0.96
N GLU A 18 -4.47 -15.96 -0.16
CA GLU A 18 -4.40 -17.25 0.53
C GLU A 18 -5.03 -17.23 1.93
N MET A 19 -5.50 -16.07 2.38
CA MET A 19 -6.15 -15.93 3.66
C MET A 19 -7.61 -16.36 3.57
N ASN A 20 -8.13 -17.01 4.62
CA ASN A 20 -9.55 -17.34 4.66
C ASN A 20 -10.39 -16.13 5.08
N LYS A 21 -11.71 -16.24 4.93
CA LYS A 21 -12.63 -15.14 5.23
C LYS A 21 -12.50 -14.64 6.68
N ALA A 22 -12.39 -15.57 7.64
CA ALA A 22 -12.28 -15.21 9.05
C ALA A 22 -11.02 -14.40 9.34
N ASP A 23 -9.90 -14.79 8.74
CA ASP A 23 -8.63 -14.10 8.90
C ASP A 23 -8.69 -12.70 8.28
N LEU A 24 -9.34 -12.55 7.13
CA LEU A 24 -9.51 -11.24 6.50
C LEU A 24 -10.43 -10.33 7.31
N GLU A 25 -11.48 -10.89 7.90
CA GLU A 25 -12.39 -10.11 8.74
C GLU A 25 -11.70 -9.51 9.96
N GLU A 26 -10.65 -10.13 10.47
CA GLU A 26 -9.86 -9.58 11.59
C GLU A 26 -9.17 -8.27 11.21
N LEU A 27 -8.84 -8.08 9.94
CA LEU A 27 -8.14 -6.89 9.49
C LEU A 27 -9.08 -5.70 9.28
N ILE A 28 -10.35 -5.96 9.02
CA ILE A 28 -11.33 -4.92 8.65
C ILE A 28 -11.39 -3.74 9.63
N PRO A 29 -11.46 -3.95 10.96
CA PRO A 29 -11.53 -2.81 11.89
C PRO A 29 -10.31 -1.88 11.82
N SER A 30 -9.19 -2.37 11.28
CA SER A 30 -7.94 -1.62 11.15
C SER A 30 -7.82 -0.90 9.82
N THR A 31 -8.80 -1.07 8.94
CA THR A 31 -8.79 -0.45 7.61
C THR A 31 -9.56 0.85 7.61
N ARG A 32 -9.12 1.77 6.75
CA ARG A 32 -9.83 3.02 6.46
C ARG A 32 -9.79 3.25 4.95
N VAL A 33 -10.93 3.64 4.39
CA VAL A 33 -10.98 4.02 2.98
C VAL A 33 -10.61 5.49 2.86
N GLU A 34 -9.64 5.81 2.01
CA GLU A 34 -9.23 7.17 1.70
C GLU A 34 -9.30 7.43 0.21
N THR A 35 -9.81 8.59 -0.16
CA THR A 35 -9.90 9.03 -1.55
C THR A 35 -8.97 10.21 -1.76
N SER A 36 -8.16 10.14 -2.82
CA SER A 36 -7.23 11.19 -3.21
C SER A 36 -7.58 11.68 -4.61
N GLN A 37 -7.66 13.00 -4.77
CA GLN A 37 -7.92 13.61 -6.06
C GLN A 37 -6.66 13.60 -6.93
N PRO A 38 -6.81 13.70 -8.28
CA PRO A 38 -5.64 13.74 -9.17
C PRO A 38 -4.66 14.84 -8.76
N GLY A 39 -3.38 14.51 -8.75
CA GLY A 39 -2.31 15.43 -8.40
C GLY A 39 -1.95 15.47 -6.92
N ARG A 40 -2.77 14.88 -6.05
CA ARG A 40 -2.45 14.87 -4.61
C ARG A 40 -1.26 13.97 -4.34
N VAL A 41 -0.32 14.48 -3.54
CA VAL A 41 0.80 13.70 -3.03
C VAL A 41 0.34 12.97 -1.78
N ILE A 42 0.22 11.64 -1.89
CA ILE A 42 -0.29 10.79 -0.81
C ILE A 42 0.81 10.52 0.22
N LEU A 43 2.01 10.20 -0.27
CA LEU A 43 3.20 9.98 0.56
C LEU A 43 4.34 10.86 0.06
N ARG A 44 5.18 11.34 1.00
CA ARG A 44 6.36 12.13 0.67
C ARG A 44 7.63 11.40 1.04
N GLU A 45 8.58 11.41 0.12
CA GLU A 45 9.94 10.91 0.32
C GLU A 45 10.58 11.59 1.54
N GLY A 46 11.30 10.82 2.33
CA GLY A 46 12.00 11.32 3.51
C GLY A 46 11.18 11.34 4.79
N ARG A 47 9.86 11.21 4.71
CA ARG A 47 9.02 11.17 5.89
C ARG A 47 8.88 9.73 6.40
N VAL A 48 8.87 9.57 7.72
CA VAL A 48 8.60 8.27 8.34
C VAL A 48 7.12 7.96 8.16
N GLY A 49 6.82 6.81 7.56
CA GLY A 49 5.45 6.41 7.30
C GLY A 49 4.82 5.65 8.46
N ALA A 50 3.52 5.85 8.65
CA ALA A 50 2.73 5.17 9.67
C ALA A 50 1.63 4.29 9.07
N ALA A 51 1.57 4.14 7.75
CA ALA A 51 0.49 3.42 7.09
C ALA A 51 0.95 2.67 5.85
N PHE A 52 0.24 1.60 5.58
CA PHE A 52 0.31 0.80 4.37
C PHE A 52 -0.95 1.08 3.56
N PHE A 53 -0.82 1.14 2.23
CA PHE A 53 -1.92 1.48 1.34
C PHE A 53 -2.12 0.39 0.29
N LEU A 54 -3.37 -0.02 0.11
CA LEU A 54 -3.78 -0.94 -0.94
C LEU A 54 -4.71 -0.18 -1.89
N ILE A 55 -4.39 -0.16 -3.18
CA ILE A 55 -5.19 0.58 -4.16
C ILE A 55 -6.45 -0.20 -4.52
N VAL A 56 -7.61 0.41 -4.27
CA VAL A 56 -8.93 -0.15 -4.62
C VAL A 56 -9.27 0.19 -6.06
N SER A 57 -9.08 1.45 -6.43
CA SER A 57 -9.36 1.97 -7.77
C SER A 57 -8.49 3.18 -8.06
N GLY A 58 -8.31 3.48 -9.33
CA GLY A 58 -7.49 4.59 -9.78
C GLY A 58 -6.04 4.18 -10.02
N SER A 59 -5.16 5.15 -10.13
CA SER A 59 -3.74 4.94 -10.39
C SER A 59 -2.89 6.01 -9.73
N VAL A 60 -1.67 5.61 -9.38
CA VAL A 60 -0.68 6.50 -8.76
C VAL A 60 0.65 6.36 -9.46
N GLU A 61 1.50 7.37 -9.33
CA GLU A 61 2.90 7.27 -9.77
C GLU A 61 3.82 7.37 -8.56
N VAL A 62 4.89 6.59 -8.60
CA VAL A 62 5.95 6.58 -7.58
C VAL A 62 7.09 7.44 -8.13
N ILE A 63 7.50 8.46 -7.37
CA ILE A 63 8.41 9.50 -7.84
C ILE A 63 9.56 9.65 -6.87
N ARG A 64 10.79 9.62 -7.39
CA ARG A 64 11.99 9.98 -6.63
C ARG A 64 12.34 11.42 -6.90
N ALA A 65 12.85 12.11 -5.86
CA ALA A 65 13.30 13.49 -5.94
C ALA A 65 12.22 14.45 -6.44
N LEU A 66 10.97 14.25 -5.99
CA LEU A 66 9.82 15.09 -6.38
C LEU A 66 10.12 16.57 -6.11
N GLY A 67 9.91 17.40 -7.13
CA GLY A 67 10.13 18.85 -7.03
C GLY A 67 11.57 19.28 -7.22
N LYS A 68 12.49 18.36 -7.49
CA LYS A 68 13.91 18.63 -7.72
C LYS A 68 14.28 18.42 -9.20
N PRO A 69 15.42 18.97 -9.65
CA PRO A 69 15.83 18.80 -11.04
C PRO A 69 15.98 17.34 -11.48
N GLU A 70 16.34 16.45 -10.56
CA GLU A 70 16.51 15.02 -10.84
C GLU A 70 15.21 14.21 -10.67
N GLU A 71 14.06 14.87 -10.56
CA GLU A 71 12.77 14.18 -10.43
C GLU A 71 12.60 13.09 -11.48
N LYS A 72 12.20 11.90 -11.01
CA LYS A 72 12.02 10.74 -11.87
C LYS A 72 10.82 9.91 -11.43
N VAL A 73 9.92 9.61 -12.36
CA VAL A 73 8.86 8.62 -12.13
C VAL A 73 9.49 7.24 -12.27
N VAL A 74 9.45 6.45 -11.21
CA VAL A 74 10.09 5.12 -11.18
C VAL A 74 9.09 3.99 -11.32
N ALA A 75 7.81 4.22 -11.10
CA ALA A 75 6.77 3.20 -11.25
C ALA A 75 5.40 3.85 -11.35
N GLU A 76 4.47 3.10 -11.92
CA GLU A 76 3.05 3.43 -11.93
C GLU A 76 2.30 2.23 -11.36
N LEU A 77 1.39 2.48 -10.41
CA LEU A 77 0.65 1.43 -9.71
C LEU A 77 -0.84 1.64 -9.89
N GLY A 78 -1.60 0.55 -9.92
CA GLY A 78 -3.04 0.56 -10.11
C GLY A 78 -3.76 -0.34 -9.13
N ALA A 79 -5.03 -0.60 -9.39
CA ALA A 79 -5.90 -1.41 -8.51
C ALA A 79 -5.26 -2.77 -8.20
N GLY A 80 -5.26 -3.14 -6.94
CA GLY A 80 -4.64 -4.37 -6.45
C GLY A 80 -3.19 -4.24 -6.02
N ASP A 81 -2.52 -3.16 -6.44
CA ASP A 81 -1.15 -2.87 -6.00
C ASP A 81 -1.15 -2.19 -4.64
N PHE A 82 0.01 -2.20 -3.99
CA PHE A 82 0.18 -1.58 -2.68
C PHE A 82 1.41 -0.68 -2.65
N PHE A 83 1.45 0.22 -1.69
CA PHE A 83 2.61 1.07 -1.44
C PHE A 83 2.69 1.43 0.06
N GLY A 84 3.81 2.00 0.49
CA GLY A 84 4.06 2.32 1.89
C GLY A 84 4.71 1.20 2.67
N GLU A 85 5.04 0.10 2.02
CA GLU A 85 5.54 -1.15 2.61
C GLU A 85 6.92 -1.03 3.27
N ILE A 86 7.75 -0.12 2.79
CA ILE A 86 9.09 0.08 3.37
C ILE A 86 8.99 0.48 4.84
N ALA A 87 8.02 1.32 5.17
CA ALA A 87 7.79 1.75 6.56
C ALA A 87 7.41 0.57 7.45
N ILE A 88 6.71 -0.43 6.90
CA ILE A 88 6.36 -1.65 7.64
C ILE A 88 7.61 -2.46 7.93
N MET A 89 8.42 -2.70 6.89
CA MET A 89 9.54 -3.65 6.97
C MET A 89 10.74 -3.09 7.73
N LYS A 90 11.05 -1.81 7.57
CA LYS A 90 12.31 -1.23 8.04
C LYS A 90 12.15 -0.10 9.03
N HIS A 91 10.93 0.36 9.27
CA HIS A 91 10.67 1.52 10.14
C HIS A 91 11.51 2.74 9.74
N SER A 92 11.78 2.90 8.45
CA SER A 92 12.65 3.93 7.90
C SER A 92 11.86 4.99 7.13
N PRO A 93 12.46 6.14 6.83
CA PRO A 93 11.81 7.15 6.00
C PRO A 93 11.40 6.60 4.63
N ARG A 94 10.35 7.16 4.08
CA ARG A 94 9.88 6.80 2.73
C ARG A 94 10.98 7.07 1.71
N VAL A 95 11.23 6.12 0.80
CA VAL A 95 12.28 6.23 -0.22
C VAL A 95 11.81 6.91 -1.49
N ALA A 96 10.52 7.16 -1.62
CA ALA A 96 9.93 7.84 -2.78
C ALA A 96 8.62 8.49 -2.37
N SER A 97 8.17 9.43 -3.19
CA SER A 97 6.86 10.04 -3.06
C SER A 97 5.85 9.27 -3.91
N VAL A 98 4.57 9.33 -3.54
CA VAL A 98 3.48 8.71 -4.30
C VAL A 98 2.43 9.78 -4.55
N ARG A 99 2.10 9.98 -5.82
CA ARG A 99 1.14 11.01 -6.26
C ARG A 99 0.01 10.36 -7.07
N ALA A 100 -1.23 10.75 -6.78
CA ALA A 100 -2.38 10.26 -7.53
C ALA A 100 -2.38 10.82 -8.96
N LEU A 101 -2.51 9.94 -9.95
CA LEU A 101 -2.67 10.33 -11.35
C LEU A 101 -4.13 10.58 -11.68
N THR A 102 -5.01 9.75 -11.14
CA THR A 102 -6.46 9.85 -11.28
C THR A 102 -7.06 9.93 -9.88
N GLU A 103 -8.36 10.13 -9.77
CA GLU A 103 -9.03 9.94 -8.49
C GLU A 103 -8.75 8.51 -8.03
N THR A 104 -8.16 8.38 -6.86
CA THR A 104 -7.67 7.11 -6.35
C THR A 104 -8.29 6.82 -4.99
N GLN A 105 -8.85 5.61 -4.86
CA GLN A 105 -9.38 5.13 -3.61
C GLN A 105 -8.47 4.03 -3.07
N CYS A 106 -8.05 4.17 -1.81
CA CYS A 106 -7.16 3.22 -1.16
C CYS A 106 -7.76 2.70 0.14
N LEU A 107 -7.41 1.47 0.51
CA LEU A 107 -7.53 1.00 1.88
C LEU A 107 -6.23 1.35 2.58
N MET A 108 -6.33 2.10 3.67
CA MET A 108 -5.19 2.44 4.51
C MET A 108 -5.22 1.55 5.75
N ILE A 109 -4.08 0.98 6.09
CA ILE A 109 -3.91 0.17 7.30
C ILE A 109 -2.73 0.77 8.07
N GLN A 110 -2.94 1.14 9.33
CA GLN A 110 -1.88 1.70 10.14
C GLN A 110 -0.79 0.66 10.41
N ARG A 111 0.47 1.11 10.43
CA ARG A 111 1.63 0.23 10.59
C ARG A 111 1.49 -0.69 11.81
N LEU A 112 1.03 -0.17 12.95
CA LEU A 112 0.90 -0.97 14.16
C LEU A 112 0.00 -2.19 13.94
N HIS A 113 -1.10 -2.01 13.22
CA HIS A 113 -2.05 -3.08 12.95
C HIS A 113 -1.51 -4.09 11.92
N ILE A 114 -0.86 -3.60 10.87
CA ILE A 114 -0.31 -4.50 9.86
C ILE A 114 0.88 -5.30 10.40
N ASP A 115 1.69 -4.71 11.28
CA ASP A 115 2.79 -5.42 11.94
C ASP A 115 2.27 -6.59 12.76
N SER A 116 1.21 -6.37 13.56
CA SER A 116 0.58 -7.43 14.33
C SER A 116 -0.01 -8.53 13.45
N TYR A 117 -0.64 -8.12 12.36
CA TYR A 117 -1.24 -9.06 11.40
C TYR A 117 -0.18 -9.93 10.73
N ILE A 118 0.94 -9.32 10.34
CA ILE A 118 2.06 -10.03 9.71
C ILE A 118 2.69 -11.03 10.67
N GLU A 119 2.79 -10.71 11.96
CA GLU A 119 3.29 -11.66 12.95
C GLU A 119 2.43 -12.93 13.03
N ARG A 120 1.11 -12.75 12.93
CA ARG A 120 0.18 -13.88 12.96
C ARG A 120 0.12 -14.63 11.64
N PHE A 121 0.33 -13.92 10.52
CA PHE A 121 0.21 -14.48 9.17
C PHE A 121 1.46 -14.19 8.35
N PRO A 122 2.57 -14.89 8.61
CA PRO A 122 3.86 -14.63 7.94
C PRO A 122 3.81 -14.72 6.41
N ILE A 123 2.83 -15.42 5.85
CA ILE A 123 2.67 -15.52 4.40
C ILE A 123 2.47 -14.13 3.75
N VAL A 124 1.82 -13.21 4.46
CA VAL A 124 1.59 -11.85 3.95
C VAL A 124 2.94 -11.13 3.80
N LEU A 125 3.81 -11.23 4.81
CA LEU A 125 5.15 -10.62 4.74
C LEU A 125 5.97 -11.23 3.62
N ALA A 126 5.91 -12.54 3.44
CA ALA A 126 6.63 -13.21 2.36
C ALA A 126 6.20 -12.68 0.99
N LYS A 127 4.90 -12.45 0.81
CA LYS A 127 4.37 -11.89 -0.45
C LYS A 127 4.76 -10.43 -0.65
N VAL A 128 4.82 -9.65 0.42
CA VAL A 128 5.31 -8.26 0.34
C VAL A 128 6.77 -8.26 -0.12
N LYS A 129 7.61 -9.09 0.47
CA LYS A 129 9.03 -9.19 0.08
C LYS A 129 9.19 -9.61 -1.37
N LEU A 130 8.38 -10.56 -1.84
CA LEU A 130 8.43 -11.01 -3.22
C LEU A 130 8.06 -9.90 -4.19
N ALA A 131 7.01 -9.14 -3.90
CA ALA A 131 6.58 -8.02 -4.72
C ALA A 131 7.64 -6.91 -4.76
N LEU A 132 8.30 -6.65 -3.63
CA LEU A 132 9.38 -5.65 -3.57
C LEU A 132 10.59 -6.07 -4.37
N ALA A 133 10.91 -7.36 -4.42
CA ALA A 133 12.01 -7.87 -5.23
C ALA A 133 11.79 -7.55 -6.71
N VAL A 134 10.55 -7.62 -7.19
CA VAL A 134 10.21 -7.24 -8.56
C VAL A 134 10.33 -5.73 -8.78
N ARG A 135 9.87 -4.92 -7.82
CA ARG A 135 9.92 -3.45 -7.93
C ARG A 135 11.33 -2.89 -7.85
N SER A 136 12.22 -3.54 -7.10
CA SER A 136 13.57 -3.03 -6.87
C SER A 136 14.43 -3.04 -8.12
N ASP A 137 13.99 -3.72 -9.17
CA ASP A 137 14.68 -3.75 -10.47
C ASP A 137 14.41 -2.46 -11.27
N ASP A 138 13.50 -1.65 -10.81
CA ASP A 138 13.21 -0.35 -11.42
C ASP A 138 14.20 0.73 -10.90
#